data_320e8e0b2d07b1e4daaa21b086986fe0
#
_entry.id   320e8e0b2d07b1e4daaa21b086986fe0
#
_cell.length_a   1.000
_cell.length_b   1.000
_cell.length_c   1.000
_cell.angle_alpha   90.00
_cell.angle_beta   90.00
_cell.angle_gamma   90.00
#
_symmetry.space_group_name_H-M   'P 1'
#
loop_
_entity.id
_entity.type
_entity.pdbx_description
1 polymer ?
#
loop_
_entity_poly.entity_id
_entity_poly.type
_entity_poly.pdbx_seq_one_letter_code
_entity_poly.pdbx_strand_id
1 'polypeptide(L)'
;MGKMNESKKIIFVDNLTSINEIENFSNQSNVKIISFDYTSHIKLTEKNIEHEISEIYLTQDTKKLQKQCYEFLNWHDLDIIKKNTSFLNVNISRLCNDQLIHKIIKILKNFSEIKVVVKQFPNLEYFASGDLLLISKLWIKSINEIPNSQKMKFYFDNIEIGINIGKKNIKISIPNSLYKKIKNIIEKVLESILQNENLSKKNTLLVEFNTKKFKKFFLESKNYNKNIAYYGRRRPGIWDLESFKIIKNSQCKIITSNIMKGDILKTYKKNILEIKEKYLELLNSNKELNRFFSIDDISIISVISPIIKLLIIDRLEEIIFEILLAKQMFEGVHIDSVVVLSEIGMTEQIIIQLANQKKIPILHLQ
;
A
#
# COMPACT_ATOMS: atom_id res chain seq x y z
N MET A 1 45.52 22.96 10.76
CA MET A 1 44.74 22.78 9.52
C MET A 1 45.02 21.37 9.01
N GLY A 2 44.22 20.39 9.41
CA GLY A 2 44.30 19.03 8.90
C GLY A 2 43.83 19.03 7.43
N LYS A 3 44.61 18.41 6.53
CA LYS A 3 44.16 18.13 5.17
C LYS A 3 42.88 17.31 5.27
N MET A 4 41.72 17.88 4.92
CA MET A 4 40.52 17.11 4.64
C MET A 4 40.92 16.14 3.51
N ASN A 5 41.01 14.85 3.84
CA ASN A 5 41.15 13.80 2.82
C ASN A 5 39.91 13.93 1.93
N GLU A 6 40.09 14.42 0.70
CA GLU A 6 39.00 14.51 -0.28
C GLU A 6 38.48 13.09 -0.57
N SER A 7 37.24 12.84 -0.15
CA SER A 7 36.57 11.57 -0.48
C SER A 7 36.51 11.41 -2.00
N LYS A 8 36.94 10.27 -2.51
CA LYS A 8 36.87 9.96 -3.95
C LYS A 8 35.60 9.20 -4.31
N LYS A 9 34.97 8.58 -3.33
CA LYS A 9 33.78 7.74 -3.50
C LYS A 9 32.69 8.13 -2.51
N ILE A 10 31.43 8.11 -2.98
CA ILE A 10 30.24 8.30 -2.14
C ILE A 10 29.33 7.08 -2.30
N ILE A 11 28.89 6.53 -1.18
CA ILE A 11 28.02 5.37 -1.12
C ILE A 11 26.71 5.76 -0.45
N PHE A 12 25.60 5.60 -1.14
CA PHE A 12 24.25 5.77 -0.64
C PHE A 12 23.71 4.44 -0.13
N VAL A 13 23.31 4.41 1.14
CA VAL A 13 22.90 3.19 1.85
C VAL A 13 21.48 3.34 2.39
N ASP A 14 20.63 2.37 2.13
CA ASP A 14 19.32 2.21 2.75
C ASP A 14 19.16 0.82 3.39
N ASN A 15 17.98 0.56 3.95
CA ASN A 15 17.68 -0.70 4.63
C ASN A 15 17.74 -1.96 3.73
N LEU A 16 17.74 -1.79 2.42
CA LEU A 16 17.82 -2.87 1.43
C LEU A 16 19.26 -3.11 0.96
N THR A 17 20.16 -2.18 1.19
CA THR A 17 21.57 -2.30 0.78
C THR A 17 22.28 -3.42 1.56
N SER A 18 23.11 -4.19 0.87
CA SER A 18 23.92 -5.26 1.49
C SER A 18 25.00 -4.66 2.38
N ILE A 19 24.92 -4.88 3.69
CA ILE A 19 25.93 -4.37 4.65
C ILE A 19 27.28 -5.03 4.43
N ASN A 20 27.34 -6.31 4.05
CA ASN A 20 28.60 -7.00 3.76
C ASN A 20 29.37 -6.31 2.62
N GLU A 21 28.66 -5.82 1.60
CA GLU A 21 29.30 -5.04 0.53
C GLU A 21 29.81 -3.69 1.06
N ILE A 22 29.11 -3.06 1.99
CA ILE A 22 29.53 -1.80 2.60
C ILE A 22 30.77 -1.98 3.48
N GLU A 23 30.90 -3.09 4.20
CA GLU A 23 32.09 -3.42 4.97
C GLU A 23 33.35 -3.47 4.08
N ASN A 24 33.24 -4.02 2.86
CA ASN A 24 34.35 -4.02 1.88
C ASN A 24 34.78 -2.63 1.46
N PHE A 25 33.84 -1.68 1.37
CA PHE A 25 34.13 -0.28 1.04
C PHE A 25 34.67 0.50 2.24
N SER A 26 34.18 0.25 3.46
CA SER A 26 34.54 1.00 4.67
C SER A 26 36.05 0.89 5.01
N ASN A 27 36.69 -0.18 4.57
CA ASN A 27 38.12 -0.39 4.74
C ASN A 27 39.00 0.38 3.72
N GLN A 28 38.39 1.06 2.75
CA GLN A 28 39.11 1.85 1.75
C GLN A 28 39.31 3.29 2.24
N SER A 29 40.48 3.86 1.97
CA SER A 29 40.70 5.29 2.21
C SER A 29 39.86 6.12 1.25
N ASN A 30 39.34 7.26 1.73
CA ASN A 30 38.61 8.25 0.94
C ASN A 30 37.19 7.82 0.47
N VAL A 31 36.46 7.06 1.28
CA VAL A 31 35.07 6.70 1.07
C VAL A 31 34.19 7.48 2.04
N LYS A 32 33.09 8.06 1.53
CA LYS A 32 32.05 8.69 2.32
C LYS A 32 30.77 7.86 2.20
N ILE A 33 30.26 7.40 3.33
CA ILE A 33 29.02 6.61 3.39
C ILE A 33 27.89 7.51 3.93
N ILE A 34 26.75 7.50 3.27
CA ILE A 34 25.56 8.29 3.64
C ILE A 34 24.37 7.35 3.80
N SER A 35 23.79 7.31 4.99
CA SER A 35 22.62 6.51 5.34
C SER A 35 21.34 7.28 5.08
N PHE A 36 20.37 6.68 4.37
CA PHE A 36 19.10 7.29 3.95
C PHE A 36 17.89 6.84 4.75
N ASP A 37 18.05 5.99 5.75
CA ASP A 37 16.99 5.63 6.68
C ASP A 37 17.54 5.17 8.04
N TYR A 38 16.66 5.19 9.04
CA TYR A 38 17.00 4.82 10.41
C TYR A 38 17.53 3.39 10.53
N THR A 39 16.99 2.44 9.76
CA THR A 39 17.42 1.05 9.82
C THR A 39 18.86 0.86 9.33
N SER A 40 19.22 1.52 8.23
CA SER A 40 20.60 1.50 7.73
C SER A 40 21.56 2.20 8.69
N HIS A 41 21.15 3.33 9.27
CA HIS A 41 21.93 4.03 10.30
C HIS A 41 22.27 3.11 11.48
N ILE A 42 21.28 2.42 12.07
CA ILE A 42 21.52 1.48 13.17
C ILE A 42 22.48 0.35 12.77
N LYS A 43 22.24 -0.28 11.61
CA LYS A 43 23.10 -1.37 11.14
C LYS A 43 24.56 -0.96 10.92
N LEU A 44 24.78 0.23 10.37
CA LEU A 44 26.14 0.76 10.17
C LEU A 44 26.80 1.10 11.51
N THR A 45 26.06 1.66 12.46
CA THR A 45 26.53 1.95 13.82
C THR A 45 26.91 0.68 14.57
N GLU A 46 26.08 -0.37 14.53
CA GLU A 46 26.36 -1.67 15.15
C GLU A 46 27.63 -2.35 14.60
N LYS A 47 27.96 -2.04 13.34
CA LYS A 47 29.20 -2.53 12.69
C LYS A 47 30.38 -1.59 12.83
N ASN A 48 30.26 -0.51 13.59
CA ASN A 48 31.27 0.53 13.76
C ASN A 48 31.75 1.13 12.41
N ILE A 49 30.87 1.22 11.41
CA ILE A 49 31.15 1.85 10.13
C ILE A 49 30.86 3.33 10.23
N GLU A 50 31.87 4.18 10.00
CA GLU A 50 31.71 5.63 9.98
C GLU A 50 30.81 6.05 8.83
N HIS A 51 29.78 6.86 9.11
CA HIS A 51 28.82 7.32 8.13
C HIS A 51 28.13 8.61 8.56
N GLU A 52 27.55 9.31 7.61
CA GLU A 52 26.65 10.46 7.82
C GLU A 52 25.20 10.05 7.61
N ILE A 53 24.28 10.77 8.24
CA ILE A 53 22.84 10.64 7.97
C ILE A 53 22.41 11.62 6.89
N SER A 54 21.56 11.20 5.97
CA SER A 54 21.16 11.99 4.80
C SER A 54 20.38 13.26 5.17
N GLU A 55 19.73 13.27 6.34
CA GLU A 55 18.97 14.42 6.86
C GLU A 55 19.78 15.72 6.95
N ILE A 56 21.12 15.64 7.13
CA ILE A 56 21.97 16.86 7.14
C ILE A 56 21.98 17.59 5.78
N TYR A 57 21.61 16.90 4.72
CA TYR A 57 21.49 17.43 3.36
C TYR A 57 20.06 17.86 3.00
N LEU A 58 19.09 17.66 3.89
CA LEU A 58 17.71 18.08 3.65
C LEU A 58 17.57 19.59 3.83
N THR A 59 17.55 20.32 2.73
CA THR A 59 17.39 21.78 2.72
C THR A 59 15.95 22.22 2.48
N GLN A 60 15.08 21.30 2.06
CA GLN A 60 13.70 21.60 1.73
C GLN A 60 12.80 21.47 2.97
N ASP A 61 11.85 22.40 3.12
CA ASP A 61 10.84 22.34 4.18
C ASP A 61 10.00 21.05 4.04
N THR A 62 9.89 20.30 5.13
CA THR A 62 9.11 19.06 5.19
C THR A 62 7.64 19.26 4.82
N LYS A 63 7.04 20.43 5.15
CA LYS A 63 5.67 20.76 4.73
C LYS A 63 5.54 20.87 3.22
N LYS A 64 6.55 21.43 2.55
CA LYS A 64 6.58 21.52 1.09
C LYS A 64 6.66 20.14 0.46
N LEU A 65 7.52 19.25 0.98
CA LEU A 65 7.61 17.86 0.54
C LEU A 65 6.27 17.11 0.73
N GLN A 66 5.63 17.31 1.86
CA GLN A 66 4.34 16.70 2.16
C GLN A 66 3.25 17.18 1.20
N LYS A 67 3.18 18.49 0.95
CA LYS A 67 2.23 19.07 -0.03
C LYS A 67 2.44 18.48 -1.41
N GLN A 68 3.68 18.42 -1.88
CA GLN A 68 4.03 17.83 -3.18
C GLN A 68 3.69 16.34 -3.26
N CYS A 69 3.86 15.60 -2.15
CA CYS A 69 3.44 14.21 -2.06
C CYS A 69 1.92 14.06 -2.28
N TYR A 70 1.11 14.90 -1.61
CA TYR A 70 -0.34 14.90 -1.82
C TYR A 70 -0.74 15.30 -3.25
N GLU A 71 -0.04 16.26 -3.85
CA GLU A 71 -0.26 16.62 -5.25
C GLU A 71 -0.02 15.41 -6.17
N PHE A 72 1.08 14.69 -5.98
CA PHE A 72 1.39 13.49 -6.76
C PHE A 72 0.41 12.34 -6.54
N LEU A 73 -0.18 12.21 -5.35
CA LEU A 73 -1.21 11.20 -5.12
C LEU A 73 -2.48 11.42 -5.94
N ASN A 74 -2.72 12.65 -6.41
CA ASN A 74 -3.86 12.95 -7.26
C ASN A 74 -3.68 12.52 -8.72
N TRP A 75 -2.58 11.82 -9.06
CA TRP A 75 -2.34 11.29 -10.41
C TRP A 75 -3.50 10.44 -10.94
N HIS A 76 -4.21 9.75 -10.03
CA HIS A 76 -5.37 8.94 -10.34
C HIS A 76 -6.56 9.77 -10.84
N ASP A 77 -6.54 11.10 -10.65
CA ASP A 77 -7.58 12.02 -11.08
C ASP A 77 -7.33 12.57 -12.50
N LEU A 78 -6.17 12.35 -13.08
CA LEU A 78 -5.90 12.67 -14.48
C LEU A 78 -6.90 11.95 -15.39
N ASP A 79 -7.48 12.67 -16.34
CA ASP A 79 -8.51 12.12 -17.24
C ASP A 79 -8.00 10.91 -18.02
N ILE A 80 -6.72 10.96 -18.46
CA ILE A 80 -6.10 9.85 -19.16
C ILE A 80 -5.98 8.60 -18.29
N ILE A 81 -5.77 8.76 -16.98
CA ILE A 81 -5.72 7.65 -16.04
C ILE A 81 -7.12 7.09 -15.79
N LYS A 82 -8.09 7.95 -15.42
CA LYS A 82 -9.47 7.54 -15.17
C LYS A 82 -10.07 6.77 -16.34
N LYS A 83 -9.88 7.27 -17.55
CA LYS A 83 -10.44 6.68 -18.78
C LYS A 83 -9.86 5.33 -19.11
N ASN A 84 -8.56 5.13 -18.88
CA ASN A 84 -7.84 3.95 -19.34
C ASN A 84 -7.65 2.88 -18.28
N THR A 85 -7.79 3.21 -16.99
CA THR A 85 -7.46 2.32 -15.88
C THR A 85 -8.62 2.05 -14.92
N SER A 86 -9.85 2.29 -15.35
CA SER A 86 -11.05 1.97 -14.59
C SER A 86 -11.63 0.62 -15.02
N PHE A 87 -12.18 -0.11 -14.03
CA PHE A 87 -12.92 -1.34 -14.25
C PHE A 87 -14.29 -1.24 -13.57
N LEU A 88 -15.38 -1.44 -14.31
CA LEU A 88 -16.76 -1.26 -13.81
C LEU A 88 -16.96 0.12 -13.14
N ASN A 89 -16.39 1.16 -13.71
CA ASN A 89 -16.35 2.53 -13.18
C ASN A 89 -15.67 2.68 -11.81
N VAL A 90 -14.89 1.68 -11.36
CA VAL A 90 -14.00 1.78 -10.23
C VAL A 90 -12.62 2.20 -10.73
N ASN A 91 -12.13 3.34 -10.26
CA ASN A 91 -10.77 3.83 -10.56
C ASN A 91 -9.74 2.99 -9.80
N ILE A 92 -9.07 2.07 -10.51
CA ILE A 92 -8.09 1.15 -9.94
C ILE A 92 -6.87 1.92 -9.37
N SER A 93 -6.44 2.99 -10.04
CA SER A 93 -5.27 3.77 -9.62
C SER A 93 -5.45 4.39 -8.23
N ARG A 94 -6.68 4.74 -7.85
CA ARG A 94 -7.01 5.29 -6.53
C ARG A 94 -6.88 4.25 -5.41
N LEU A 95 -7.05 2.97 -5.72
CA LEU A 95 -7.07 1.89 -4.70
C LEU A 95 -5.71 1.67 -4.01
N CYS A 96 -4.63 2.17 -4.59
CA CYS A 96 -3.26 1.98 -4.08
C CYS A 96 -2.66 3.23 -3.42
N ASN A 97 -3.43 4.31 -3.27
CA ASN A 97 -2.92 5.58 -2.74
C ASN A 97 -2.29 5.47 -1.35
N ASP A 98 -2.89 4.66 -0.45
CA ASP A 98 -2.34 4.42 0.90
C ASP A 98 -0.90 3.86 0.86
N GLN A 99 -0.65 2.93 -0.05
CA GLN A 99 0.66 2.31 -0.19
C GLN A 99 1.64 3.22 -0.95
N LEU A 100 1.11 3.97 -1.90
CA LEU A 100 1.90 4.86 -2.74
C LEU A 100 2.40 6.09 -1.97
N ILE A 101 1.62 6.65 -1.02
CA ILE A 101 2.02 7.82 -0.22
C ILE A 101 3.34 7.59 0.52
N HIS A 102 3.48 6.43 1.17
CA HIS A 102 4.69 6.09 1.93
C HIS A 102 5.92 5.97 1.04
N LYS A 103 5.72 5.57 -0.22
CA LYS A 103 6.81 5.49 -1.20
C LYS A 103 7.15 6.84 -1.79
N ILE A 104 6.14 7.61 -2.18
CA ILE A 104 6.35 8.95 -2.77
C ILE A 104 7.06 9.88 -1.79
N ILE A 105 6.64 9.93 -0.51
CA ILE A 105 7.28 10.82 0.47
C ILE A 105 8.76 10.47 0.66
N LYS A 106 9.11 9.17 0.69
CA LYS A 106 10.49 8.70 0.76
C LYS A 106 11.29 9.10 -0.50
N ILE A 107 10.69 8.93 -1.69
CA ILE A 107 11.33 9.33 -2.96
C ILE A 107 11.60 10.82 -2.98
N LEU A 108 10.63 11.67 -2.60
CA LEU A 108 10.77 13.12 -2.57
C LEU A 108 11.88 13.57 -1.64
N LYS A 109 11.92 12.98 -0.42
CA LYS A 109 13.00 13.22 0.55
C LYS A 109 14.34 12.85 -0.04
N ASN A 110 14.51 11.62 -0.48
CA ASN A 110 15.77 11.11 -1.04
C ASN A 110 16.21 11.90 -2.28
N PHE A 111 15.27 12.28 -3.16
CA PHE A 111 15.54 13.12 -4.32
C PHE A 111 16.15 14.48 -3.89
N SER A 112 15.57 15.13 -2.88
CA SER A 112 16.05 16.42 -2.39
C SER A 112 17.44 16.31 -1.76
N GLU A 113 17.68 15.28 -0.96
CA GLU A 113 18.96 15.04 -0.28
C GLU A 113 20.06 14.69 -1.27
N ILE A 114 19.82 13.74 -2.21
CA ILE A 114 20.78 13.36 -3.26
C ILE A 114 21.14 14.55 -4.13
N LYS A 115 20.16 15.40 -4.50
CA LYS A 115 20.40 16.64 -5.25
C LYS A 115 21.44 17.52 -4.59
N VAL A 116 21.37 17.69 -3.26
CA VAL A 116 22.32 18.51 -2.49
C VAL A 116 23.69 17.84 -2.42
N VAL A 117 23.74 16.53 -2.15
CA VAL A 117 25.00 15.79 -2.11
C VAL A 117 25.75 15.86 -3.44
N VAL A 118 25.06 15.64 -4.56
CA VAL A 118 25.68 15.68 -5.90
C VAL A 118 26.21 17.08 -6.25
N LYS A 119 25.52 18.14 -5.79
CA LYS A 119 25.99 19.51 -5.97
C LYS A 119 27.22 19.84 -5.11
N GLN A 120 27.28 19.32 -3.87
CA GLN A 120 28.41 19.55 -2.98
C GLN A 120 29.65 18.76 -3.36
N PHE A 121 29.47 17.60 -3.95
CA PHE A 121 30.55 16.67 -4.28
C PHE A 121 30.54 16.30 -5.78
N PRO A 122 30.71 17.27 -6.69
CA PRO A 122 30.71 16.98 -8.12
C PRO A 122 31.91 16.11 -8.50
N ASN A 123 31.75 15.31 -9.55
CA ASN A 123 32.81 14.49 -10.17
C ASN A 123 33.40 13.36 -9.29
N LEU A 124 32.67 12.93 -8.26
CA LEU A 124 33.05 11.75 -7.49
C LEU A 124 32.44 10.47 -8.10
N GLU A 125 32.97 9.33 -7.69
CA GLU A 125 32.42 8.02 -8.00
C GLU A 125 31.29 7.70 -7.04
N TYR A 126 30.10 7.42 -7.56
CA TYR A 126 28.91 7.16 -6.76
C TYR A 126 28.49 5.71 -6.82
N PHE A 127 27.98 5.21 -5.69
CA PHE A 127 27.46 3.86 -5.51
C PHE A 127 26.10 3.91 -4.84
N ALA A 128 25.14 3.12 -5.32
CA ALA A 128 23.82 3.00 -4.71
C ALA A 128 23.14 1.68 -5.06
N SER A 129 22.08 1.36 -4.35
CA SER A 129 21.21 0.20 -4.61
C SER A 129 19.74 0.62 -4.74
N GLY A 130 18.92 -0.22 -5.36
CA GLY A 130 17.46 -0.11 -5.36
C GLY A 130 16.90 1.26 -5.76
N ASP A 131 16.03 1.81 -4.90
CA ASP A 131 15.37 3.11 -5.15
C ASP A 131 16.40 4.26 -5.17
N LEU A 132 17.45 4.20 -4.34
CA LEU A 132 18.51 5.21 -4.32
C LEU A 132 19.27 5.23 -5.63
N LEU A 133 19.53 4.07 -6.24
CA LEU A 133 20.15 3.97 -7.56
C LEU A 133 19.29 4.65 -8.65
N LEU A 134 17.99 4.37 -8.65
CA LEU A 134 17.05 4.96 -9.62
C LEU A 134 16.96 6.49 -9.47
N ILE A 135 16.89 6.99 -8.24
CA ILE A 135 16.85 8.43 -7.96
C ILE A 135 18.18 9.08 -8.37
N SER A 136 19.30 8.45 -8.05
CA SER A 136 20.64 8.99 -8.35
C SER A 136 20.90 9.09 -9.86
N LYS A 137 20.37 8.17 -10.66
CA LYS A 137 20.44 8.22 -12.14
C LYS A 137 19.79 9.46 -12.75
N LEU A 138 18.92 10.17 -12.01
CA LEU A 138 18.34 11.44 -12.45
C LEU A 138 19.36 12.58 -12.43
N TRP A 139 20.43 12.45 -11.65
CA TRP A 139 21.45 13.48 -11.44
C TRP A 139 22.84 13.08 -11.93
N ILE A 140 23.13 11.77 -11.91
CA ILE A 140 24.46 11.22 -12.12
C ILE A 140 24.44 10.35 -13.37
N LYS A 141 25.29 10.67 -14.36
CA LYS A 141 25.38 9.94 -15.63
C LYS A 141 25.92 8.51 -15.45
N SER A 142 26.91 8.35 -14.58
CA SER A 142 27.53 7.05 -14.30
C SER A 142 27.52 6.80 -12.79
N ILE A 143 26.75 5.82 -12.38
CA ILE A 143 26.64 5.37 -10.98
C ILE A 143 26.78 3.87 -10.93
N ASN A 144 27.55 3.38 -9.96
CA ASN A 144 27.79 1.97 -9.76
C ASN A 144 26.69 1.34 -8.91
N GLU A 145 26.23 0.16 -9.29
CA GLU A 145 25.19 -0.56 -8.56
C GLU A 145 25.79 -1.43 -7.45
N ILE A 146 25.19 -1.34 -6.27
CA ILE A 146 25.46 -2.24 -5.15
C ILE A 146 24.31 -3.26 -5.05
N PRO A 147 24.61 -4.56 -4.86
CA PRO A 147 23.57 -5.57 -4.70
C PRO A 147 22.62 -5.29 -3.54
N ASN A 148 21.34 -5.52 -3.73
CA ASN A 148 20.36 -5.52 -2.65
C ASN A 148 20.48 -6.79 -1.80
N SER A 149 20.45 -6.64 -0.47
CA SER A 149 20.44 -7.78 0.46
C SER A 149 19.12 -8.54 0.45
N GLN A 150 18.03 -7.88 0.08
CA GLN A 150 16.68 -8.45 0.12
C GLN A 150 15.84 -7.89 -1.02
N LYS A 151 14.88 -8.70 -1.51
CA LYS A 151 13.80 -8.19 -2.37
C LYS A 151 12.91 -7.26 -1.55
N MET A 152 12.46 -6.17 -2.16
CA MET A 152 11.49 -5.27 -1.55
C MET A 152 10.25 -6.06 -1.14
N LYS A 153 9.97 -6.13 0.16
CA LYS A 153 8.73 -6.73 0.70
C LYS A 153 7.70 -5.63 0.92
N PHE A 154 6.48 -5.90 0.49
CA PHE A 154 5.36 -5.00 0.77
C PHE A 154 4.60 -5.51 2.00
N TYR A 155 4.09 -4.57 2.78
CA TYR A 155 3.34 -4.83 4.02
C TYR A 155 2.10 -5.74 3.81
N PHE A 156 1.59 -5.82 2.59
CA PHE A 156 0.40 -6.62 2.26
C PHE A 156 0.67 -8.07 1.85
N ASP A 157 1.93 -8.48 1.70
CA ASP A 157 2.29 -9.85 1.32
C ASP A 157 2.02 -10.84 2.46
N ASN A 158 2.20 -10.39 3.70
CA ASN A 158 1.97 -11.19 4.89
C ASN A 158 1.09 -10.46 5.90
N ILE A 159 0.29 -11.21 6.63
CA ILE A 159 -0.49 -10.71 7.78
C ILE A 159 0.14 -11.24 9.06
N GLU A 160 0.43 -10.34 9.99
CA GLU A 160 0.85 -10.72 11.33
C GLU A 160 -0.38 -10.98 12.21
N ILE A 161 -0.49 -12.20 12.72
CA ILE A 161 -1.52 -12.60 13.66
C ILE A 161 -0.89 -12.73 15.03
N GLY A 162 -1.34 -11.92 15.99
CA GLY A 162 -0.97 -12.05 17.40
C GLY A 162 -1.86 -13.10 18.10
N ILE A 163 -1.27 -14.18 18.59
CA ILE A 163 -1.95 -15.20 19.39
C ILE A 163 -1.49 -15.06 20.83
N ASN A 164 -2.42 -14.76 21.73
CA ASN A 164 -2.14 -14.72 23.16
C ASN A 164 -2.30 -16.13 23.77
N ILE A 165 -1.20 -16.73 24.19
CA ILE A 165 -1.17 -17.99 24.92
C ILE A 165 -0.70 -17.69 26.35
N GLY A 166 -1.66 -17.61 27.27
CA GLY A 166 -1.42 -17.17 28.65
C GLY A 166 -0.88 -15.73 28.69
N LYS A 167 0.32 -15.53 29.24
CA LYS A 167 1.00 -14.22 29.32
C LYS A 167 1.89 -13.89 28.12
N LYS A 168 2.05 -14.82 27.16
CA LYS A 168 2.91 -14.64 25.99
C LYS A 168 2.08 -14.26 24.76
N ASN A 169 2.51 -13.21 24.06
CA ASN A 169 1.99 -12.83 22.75
C ASN A 169 2.93 -13.40 21.68
N ILE A 170 2.45 -14.38 20.91
CA ILE A 170 3.19 -14.99 19.80
C ILE A 170 2.69 -14.35 18.51
N LYS A 171 3.57 -13.69 17.76
CA LYS A 171 3.26 -13.16 16.45
C LYS A 171 3.60 -14.20 15.38
N ILE A 172 2.62 -14.58 14.58
CA ILE A 172 2.78 -15.48 13.44
C ILE A 172 2.56 -14.69 12.16
N SER A 173 3.52 -14.71 11.25
CA SER A 173 3.40 -14.11 9.92
C SER A 173 2.87 -15.14 8.93
N ILE A 174 1.69 -14.89 8.36
CA ILE A 174 1.02 -15.78 7.41
C ILE A 174 0.86 -15.07 6.06
N PRO A 175 1.13 -15.74 4.92
CA PRO A 175 0.85 -15.17 3.60
C PRO A 175 -0.62 -14.74 3.48
N ASN A 176 -0.84 -13.54 2.95
CA ASN A 176 -2.19 -12.95 2.83
C ASN A 176 -3.17 -13.86 2.05
N SER A 177 -2.67 -14.57 1.03
CA SER A 177 -3.48 -15.51 0.25
C SER A 177 -3.98 -16.70 1.09
N LEU A 178 -3.13 -17.23 1.98
CA LEU A 178 -3.50 -18.32 2.89
C LEU A 178 -4.47 -17.83 3.97
N TYR A 179 -4.20 -16.67 4.55
CA TYR A 179 -5.10 -16.02 5.50
C TYR A 179 -6.51 -15.84 4.92
N LYS A 180 -6.63 -15.28 3.72
CA LYS A 180 -7.92 -15.09 3.04
C LYS A 180 -8.68 -16.41 2.81
N LYS A 181 -7.97 -17.50 2.47
CA LYS A 181 -8.60 -18.83 2.33
C LYS A 181 -9.16 -19.34 3.66
N ILE A 182 -8.35 -19.31 4.72
CA ILE A 182 -8.76 -19.74 6.08
C ILE A 182 -9.95 -18.92 6.56
N LYS A 183 -9.87 -17.59 6.44
CA LYS A 183 -10.94 -16.67 6.79
C LYS A 183 -12.26 -17.03 6.08
N ASN A 184 -12.23 -17.23 4.76
CA ASN A 184 -13.42 -17.56 3.98
C ASN A 184 -14.06 -18.89 4.41
N ILE A 185 -13.25 -19.91 4.75
CA ILE A 185 -13.76 -21.19 5.25
C ILE A 185 -14.47 -21.00 6.60
N ILE A 186 -13.82 -20.29 7.53
CA ILE A 186 -14.40 -20.01 8.85
C ILE A 186 -15.71 -19.22 8.73
N GLU A 187 -15.73 -18.18 7.92
CA GLU A 187 -16.93 -17.35 7.72
C GLU A 187 -18.09 -18.16 7.11
N LYS A 188 -17.83 -19.04 6.13
CA LYS A 188 -18.87 -19.92 5.58
C LYS A 188 -19.47 -20.89 6.61
N VAL A 189 -18.62 -21.48 7.43
CA VAL A 189 -19.09 -22.38 8.52
C VAL A 189 -19.93 -21.59 9.52
N LEU A 190 -19.50 -20.40 9.90
CA LEU A 190 -20.20 -19.54 10.84
C LEU A 190 -21.51 -18.98 10.28
N GLU A 191 -21.57 -18.66 8.98
CA GLU A 191 -22.77 -18.24 8.28
C GLU A 191 -23.85 -19.33 8.36
N SER A 192 -23.50 -20.60 8.14
CA SER A 192 -24.43 -21.72 8.25
C SER A 192 -25.00 -21.92 9.66
N ILE A 193 -24.23 -21.54 10.69
CA ILE A 193 -24.66 -21.65 12.11
C ILE A 193 -25.56 -20.47 12.52
N LEU A 194 -25.33 -19.29 11.95
CA LEU A 194 -26.01 -18.05 12.35
C LEU A 194 -27.42 -17.90 11.76
N GLN A 195 -27.89 -18.83 10.91
CA GLN A 195 -29.20 -18.84 10.24
C GLN A 195 -29.70 -17.42 9.92
N ASN A 196 -29.36 -16.92 8.75
CA ASN A 196 -29.66 -15.54 8.40
C ASN A 196 -30.96 -15.44 7.57
N GLU A 197 -32.06 -15.14 8.20
CA GLU A 197 -33.29 -14.74 7.51
C GLU A 197 -33.21 -13.31 6.98
N ASN A 198 -33.60 -13.13 5.70
CA ASN A 198 -33.93 -11.88 5.03
C ASN A 198 -32.84 -10.80 4.80
N LEU A 199 -31.99 -11.02 3.77
CA LEU A 199 -31.22 -9.96 3.10
C LEU A 199 -32.12 -9.03 2.23
N SER A 200 -33.41 -9.29 2.13
CA SER A 200 -34.39 -8.50 1.38
C SER A 200 -34.75 -7.17 2.04
N LYS A 201 -34.48 -7.00 3.34
CA LYS A 201 -34.70 -5.75 4.06
C LYS A 201 -33.53 -4.77 3.82
N LYS A 202 -33.81 -3.47 3.96
CA LYS A 202 -32.79 -2.41 3.91
C LYS A 202 -31.71 -2.64 4.96
N ASN A 203 -30.45 -2.62 4.55
CA ASN A 203 -29.31 -2.87 5.41
C ASN A 203 -28.36 -1.67 5.45
N THR A 204 -27.80 -1.38 6.62
CA THR A 204 -26.63 -0.52 6.77
C THR A 204 -25.37 -1.40 6.64
N LEU A 205 -24.53 -1.12 5.65
CA LEU A 205 -23.30 -1.85 5.41
C LEU A 205 -22.16 -1.31 6.27
N LEU A 206 -21.58 -2.15 7.11
CA LEU A 206 -20.35 -1.85 7.87
C LEU A 206 -19.14 -2.47 7.17
N VAL A 207 -18.14 -1.65 6.85
CA VAL A 207 -16.95 -2.10 6.11
C VAL A 207 -15.74 -2.15 7.02
N GLU A 208 -15.11 -3.33 7.13
CA GLU A 208 -13.86 -3.55 7.88
C GLU A 208 -13.90 -3.17 9.38
N PHE A 209 -15.07 -3.25 10.02
CA PHE A 209 -15.22 -2.95 11.45
C PHE A 209 -14.59 -4.01 12.34
N ASN A 210 -14.03 -3.59 13.47
CA ASN A 210 -13.64 -4.51 14.54
C ASN A 210 -14.83 -4.76 15.46
N THR A 211 -15.38 -5.96 15.43
CA THR A 211 -16.59 -6.34 16.15
C THR A 211 -16.51 -6.08 17.65
N LYS A 212 -15.35 -6.35 18.29
CA LYS A 212 -15.20 -6.14 19.74
C LYS A 212 -15.08 -4.66 20.09
N LYS A 213 -14.27 -3.89 19.29
CA LYS A 213 -14.10 -2.46 19.53
C LYS A 213 -15.42 -1.71 19.43
N PHE A 214 -16.30 -2.15 18.53
CA PHE A 214 -17.61 -1.55 18.28
C PHE A 214 -18.77 -2.38 18.84
N LYS A 215 -18.53 -3.21 19.88
CA LYS A 215 -19.49 -4.10 20.51
C LYS A 215 -20.84 -3.43 20.82
N LYS A 216 -20.83 -2.24 21.41
CA LYS A 216 -22.03 -1.49 21.75
C LYS A 216 -22.87 -1.19 20.51
N PHE A 217 -22.24 -0.73 19.44
CA PHE A 217 -22.89 -0.43 18.17
C PHE A 217 -23.61 -1.68 17.59
N PHE A 218 -22.92 -2.83 17.57
CA PHE A 218 -23.53 -4.08 17.09
C PHE A 218 -24.70 -4.54 17.95
N LEU A 219 -24.61 -4.49 19.28
CA LEU A 219 -25.66 -4.97 20.16
C LEU A 219 -26.89 -4.04 20.17
N GLU A 220 -26.68 -2.72 20.07
CA GLU A 220 -27.77 -1.74 20.02
C GLU A 220 -28.54 -1.75 18.69
N SER A 221 -28.00 -2.33 17.63
CA SER A 221 -28.71 -2.45 16.34
C SER A 221 -30.10 -3.09 16.47
N LYS A 222 -30.26 -4.03 17.42
CA LYS A 222 -31.53 -4.67 17.78
C LYS A 222 -32.56 -3.68 18.29
N ASN A 223 -32.13 -2.75 19.15
CA ASN A 223 -33.01 -1.78 19.82
C ASN A 223 -33.61 -0.75 18.80
N TYR A 224 -32.84 -0.47 17.73
CA TYR A 224 -33.25 0.48 16.72
C TYR A 224 -33.91 -0.17 15.48
N ASN A 225 -34.18 -1.47 15.54
CA ASN A 225 -34.74 -2.24 14.41
C ASN A 225 -34.01 -1.99 13.08
N LYS A 226 -32.68 -1.84 13.14
CA LYS A 226 -31.80 -1.63 11.98
C LYS A 226 -31.06 -2.89 11.63
N ASN A 227 -31.22 -3.33 10.39
CA ASN A 227 -30.43 -4.44 9.89
C ASN A 227 -29.02 -3.97 9.56
N ILE A 228 -28.03 -4.70 10.01
CA ILE A 228 -26.62 -4.46 9.74
C ILE A 228 -26.08 -5.58 8.87
N ALA A 229 -25.41 -5.22 7.80
CA ALA A 229 -24.60 -6.12 6.99
C ALA A 229 -23.11 -5.81 7.22
N TYR A 230 -22.33 -6.83 7.53
CA TYR A 230 -20.89 -6.69 7.71
C TYR A 230 -20.15 -7.21 6.49
N TYR A 231 -19.27 -6.39 5.93
CA TYR A 231 -18.37 -6.77 4.84
C TYR A 231 -16.92 -6.49 5.23
N GLY A 232 -16.11 -7.52 5.34
CA GLY A 232 -14.69 -7.40 5.66
C GLY A 232 -13.86 -8.35 4.81
N ARG A 233 -12.85 -7.83 4.13
CA ARG A 233 -11.91 -8.62 3.32
C ARG A 233 -10.60 -8.85 4.06
N ARG A 234 -10.16 -7.86 4.84
CA ARG A 234 -8.96 -7.93 5.67
C ARG A 234 -9.26 -8.49 7.05
N ARG A 235 -10.37 -8.05 7.66
CA ARG A 235 -10.75 -8.42 9.03
C ARG A 235 -11.95 -9.35 9.02
N PRO A 236 -11.88 -10.50 9.70
CA PRO A 236 -13.07 -11.31 9.88
C PRO A 236 -14.03 -10.61 10.86
N GLY A 237 -15.33 -10.73 10.62
CA GLY A 237 -16.35 -10.27 11.56
C GLY A 237 -16.32 -11.07 12.87
N ILE A 238 -15.90 -12.31 12.80
CA ILE A 238 -15.78 -13.24 13.93
C ILE A 238 -14.35 -13.77 14.00
N TRP A 239 -13.69 -13.55 15.17
CA TRP A 239 -12.32 -14.03 15.43
C TRP A 239 -12.26 -15.04 16.57
N ASP A 240 -13.21 -14.94 17.50
CA ASP A 240 -13.27 -15.70 18.74
C ASP A 240 -14.69 -15.77 19.29
N LEU A 241 -14.85 -16.45 20.43
CA LEU A 241 -16.14 -16.66 21.08
C LEU A 241 -16.85 -15.34 21.48
N GLU A 242 -16.10 -14.28 21.81
CA GLU A 242 -16.71 -13.00 22.17
C GLU A 242 -17.31 -12.32 20.93
N SER A 243 -16.55 -12.21 19.84
CA SER A 243 -17.03 -11.65 18.57
C SER A 243 -18.20 -12.48 18.00
N PHE A 244 -18.15 -13.82 18.15
CA PHE A 244 -19.28 -14.69 17.79
C PHE A 244 -20.54 -14.36 18.59
N LYS A 245 -20.43 -14.21 19.92
CA LYS A 245 -21.58 -13.83 20.78
C LYS A 245 -22.15 -12.45 20.42
N ILE A 246 -21.27 -11.49 20.09
CA ILE A 246 -21.70 -10.15 19.67
C ILE A 246 -22.53 -10.24 18.38
N ILE A 247 -22.00 -10.89 17.34
CA ILE A 247 -22.71 -11.05 16.06
C ILE A 247 -24.01 -11.82 16.22
N LYS A 248 -24.00 -12.95 16.97
CA LYS A 248 -25.20 -13.75 17.23
C LYS A 248 -26.30 -12.97 17.96
N ASN A 249 -25.93 -12.10 18.90
CA ASN A 249 -26.87 -11.31 19.68
C ASN A 249 -27.25 -9.97 19.04
N SER A 250 -26.64 -9.60 17.91
CA SER A 250 -26.98 -8.42 17.11
C SER A 250 -27.90 -8.79 15.94
N GLN A 251 -28.38 -7.78 15.22
CA GLN A 251 -29.06 -7.98 13.94
C GLN A 251 -28.06 -7.91 12.75
N CYS A 252 -26.79 -8.25 13.03
CA CYS A 252 -25.74 -8.17 12.02
C CYS A 252 -25.62 -9.46 11.23
N LYS A 253 -25.55 -9.33 9.92
CA LYS A 253 -25.24 -10.41 8.97
C LYS A 253 -23.84 -10.27 8.44
N ILE A 254 -23.07 -11.35 8.44
CA ILE A 254 -21.79 -11.39 7.74
C ILE A 254 -22.05 -11.73 6.30
N ILE A 255 -21.56 -10.88 5.40
CA ILE A 255 -21.65 -11.15 3.97
C ILE A 255 -20.43 -11.98 3.55
N THR A 256 -20.69 -13.20 3.10
CA THR A 256 -19.67 -14.09 2.55
C THR A 256 -19.82 -14.19 1.03
N SER A 257 -18.75 -14.59 0.35
CA SER A 257 -18.75 -14.80 -1.09
C SER A 257 -18.59 -16.27 -1.43
N ASN A 258 -19.42 -16.76 -2.32
CA ASN A 258 -19.34 -18.13 -2.85
C ASN A 258 -18.62 -18.24 -4.19
N ILE A 259 -18.05 -17.15 -4.69
CA ILE A 259 -17.41 -17.11 -6.01
C ILE A 259 -16.03 -17.76 -5.96
N MET A 260 -15.78 -18.67 -6.90
CA MET A 260 -14.45 -19.20 -7.17
C MET A 260 -13.62 -18.19 -7.97
N LYS A 261 -12.46 -17.79 -7.42
CA LYS A 261 -11.58 -16.79 -8.07
C LYS A 261 -11.22 -17.17 -9.51
N GLY A 262 -10.91 -18.45 -9.75
CA GLY A 262 -10.49 -18.92 -11.07
C GLY A 262 -11.56 -18.79 -12.16
N ASP A 263 -12.83 -19.02 -11.86
CA ASP A 263 -13.90 -18.99 -12.86
C ASP A 263 -14.26 -17.55 -13.25
N ILE A 264 -14.34 -16.69 -12.26
CA ILE A 264 -14.67 -15.27 -12.53
C ILE A 264 -13.53 -14.57 -13.29
N LEU A 265 -12.27 -14.86 -12.96
CA LEU A 265 -11.12 -14.27 -13.66
C LEU A 265 -11.00 -14.75 -15.11
N LYS A 266 -11.40 -16.00 -15.42
CA LYS A 266 -11.47 -16.48 -16.81
C LYS A 266 -12.42 -15.64 -17.65
N THR A 267 -13.60 -15.28 -17.11
CA THR A 267 -14.58 -14.45 -17.79
C THR A 267 -14.05 -13.06 -18.12
N TYR A 268 -13.23 -12.48 -17.24
CA TYR A 268 -12.70 -11.12 -17.40
C TYR A 268 -11.24 -11.08 -17.88
N LYS A 269 -10.68 -12.18 -18.34
CA LYS A 269 -9.28 -12.27 -18.77
C LYS A 269 -8.91 -11.21 -19.82
N LYS A 270 -9.79 -10.98 -20.80
CA LYS A 270 -9.56 -9.96 -21.84
C LYS A 270 -9.47 -8.55 -21.25
N ASN A 271 -10.41 -8.15 -20.38
CA ASN A 271 -10.39 -6.86 -19.72
C ASN A 271 -9.13 -6.66 -18.86
N ILE A 272 -8.70 -7.71 -18.16
CA ILE A 272 -7.47 -7.67 -17.35
C ILE A 272 -6.25 -7.37 -18.22
N LEU A 273 -6.13 -8.05 -19.36
CA LEU A 273 -5.04 -7.84 -20.30
C LEU A 273 -5.08 -6.42 -20.91
N GLU A 274 -6.23 -5.96 -21.35
CA GLU A 274 -6.39 -4.61 -21.91
C GLU A 274 -6.01 -3.51 -20.89
N ILE A 275 -6.45 -3.63 -19.65
CA ILE A 275 -6.11 -2.67 -18.59
C ILE A 275 -4.60 -2.71 -18.31
N LYS A 276 -4.00 -3.92 -18.26
CA LYS A 276 -2.57 -4.10 -18.04
C LYS A 276 -1.74 -3.43 -19.15
N GLU A 277 -2.10 -3.64 -20.40
CA GLU A 277 -1.43 -3.04 -21.57
C GLU A 277 -1.52 -1.51 -21.52
N LYS A 278 -2.71 -0.97 -21.22
CA LYS A 278 -2.91 0.48 -21.08
C LYS A 278 -2.06 1.09 -19.97
N TYR A 279 -1.96 0.43 -18.81
CA TYR A 279 -1.06 0.88 -17.74
C TYR A 279 0.39 0.91 -18.20
N LEU A 280 0.85 -0.15 -18.85
CA LEU A 280 2.24 -0.22 -19.34
C LEU A 280 2.54 0.87 -20.39
N GLU A 281 1.62 1.13 -21.29
CA GLU A 281 1.73 2.21 -22.27
C GLU A 281 1.80 3.58 -21.59
N LEU A 282 0.90 3.86 -20.65
CA LEU A 282 0.86 5.12 -19.90
C LEU A 282 2.16 5.37 -19.13
N LEU A 283 2.69 4.36 -18.45
CA LEU A 283 3.90 4.48 -17.65
C LEU A 283 5.17 4.65 -18.51
N ASN A 284 5.20 4.10 -19.73
CA ASN A 284 6.39 4.10 -20.57
C ASN A 284 6.51 5.34 -21.47
N SER A 285 5.39 5.90 -21.96
CA SER A 285 5.46 6.88 -23.06
C SER A 285 4.55 8.10 -22.88
N ASN A 286 3.77 8.21 -21.82
CA ASN A 286 2.83 9.31 -21.68
C ASN A 286 3.49 10.62 -21.22
N LYS A 287 3.40 11.66 -22.06
CA LYS A 287 4.00 12.98 -21.79
C LYS A 287 3.29 13.71 -20.63
N GLU A 288 1.97 13.56 -20.49
CA GLU A 288 1.21 14.20 -19.42
C GLU A 288 1.60 13.61 -18.06
N LEU A 289 1.73 12.28 -17.97
CA LEU A 289 2.16 11.60 -16.77
C LEU A 289 3.61 11.93 -16.40
N ASN A 290 4.50 12.01 -17.40
CA ASN A 290 5.87 12.47 -17.19
C ASN A 290 5.94 13.88 -16.62
N ARG A 291 5.13 14.82 -17.16
CA ARG A 291 5.05 16.19 -16.66
C ARG A 291 4.42 16.26 -15.27
N PHE A 292 3.40 15.45 -15.01
CA PHE A 292 2.74 15.41 -13.71
C PHE A 292 3.72 14.98 -12.60
N PHE A 293 4.50 13.93 -12.83
CA PHE A 293 5.53 13.46 -11.90
C PHE A 293 6.88 14.13 -12.16
N SER A 294 6.92 15.47 -12.16
CA SER A 294 8.18 16.24 -12.30
C SER A 294 8.42 17.13 -11.09
N ILE A 295 9.70 17.22 -10.71
CA ILE A 295 10.22 18.09 -9.65
C ILE A 295 11.32 18.93 -10.24
N ASP A 296 11.22 20.27 -10.16
CA ASP A 296 12.20 21.18 -10.75
C ASP A 296 12.52 20.80 -12.22
N ASP A 297 11.49 20.53 -13.02
CA ASP A 297 11.54 20.10 -14.42
C ASP A 297 12.19 18.72 -14.68
N ILE A 298 12.52 17.97 -13.64
CA ILE A 298 13.07 16.63 -13.75
C ILE A 298 11.94 15.62 -13.50
N SER A 299 11.65 14.79 -14.51
CA SER A 299 10.67 13.71 -14.37
C SER A 299 11.21 12.58 -13.49
N ILE A 300 10.44 12.23 -12.46
CA ILE A 300 10.72 11.10 -11.56
C ILE A 300 9.90 9.86 -11.92
N ILE A 301 9.26 9.85 -13.09
CA ILE A 301 8.41 8.73 -13.52
C ILE A 301 9.19 7.41 -13.59
N SER A 302 10.46 7.44 -13.97
CA SER A 302 11.33 6.25 -13.99
C SER A 302 11.52 5.61 -12.61
N VAL A 303 11.40 6.41 -11.54
CA VAL A 303 11.47 5.93 -10.14
C VAL A 303 10.11 5.45 -9.65
N ILE A 304 9.01 6.11 -10.06
CA ILE A 304 7.65 5.80 -9.61
C ILE A 304 7.05 4.62 -10.39
N SER A 305 7.33 4.48 -11.68
CA SER A 305 6.75 3.43 -12.54
C SER A 305 6.96 2.00 -12.02
N PRO A 306 8.15 1.60 -11.51
CA PRO A 306 8.33 0.27 -10.92
C PRO A 306 7.42 0.03 -9.73
N ILE A 307 7.15 1.06 -8.91
CA ILE A 307 6.30 0.99 -7.74
C ILE A 307 4.82 0.83 -8.16
N ILE A 308 4.36 1.64 -9.12
CA ILE A 308 3.00 1.51 -9.67
C ILE A 308 2.82 0.13 -10.31
N LYS A 309 3.82 -0.35 -11.07
CA LYS A 309 3.79 -1.68 -11.66
C LYS A 309 3.55 -2.75 -10.61
N LEU A 310 4.32 -2.72 -9.54
CA LEU A 310 4.24 -3.70 -8.47
C LEU A 310 2.92 -3.60 -7.67
N LEU A 311 2.45 -2.37 -7.38
CA LEU A 311 1.23 -2.14 -6.60
C LEU A 311 -0.05 -2.44 -7.37
N ILE A 312 -0.06 -2.21 -8.68
CA ILE A 312 -1.27 -2.28 -9.51
C ILE A 312 -1.17 -3.40 -10.54
N ILE A 313 -0.16 -3.37 -11.42
CA ILE A 313 -0.11 -4.23 -12.59
C ILE A 313 0.11 -5.70 -12.18
N ASP A 314 1.02 -5.94 -11.26
CA ASP A 314 1.33 -7.30 -10.78
C ASP A 314 0.22 -7.87 -9.88
N ARG A 315 -0.67 -7.00 -9.38
CA ARG A 315 -1.82 -7.38 -8.53
C ARG A 315 -3.16 -7.18 -9.20
N LEU A 316 -3.19 -6.87 -10.48
CA LEU A 316 -4.41 -6.47 -11.19
C LEU A 316 -5.52 -7.54 -11.10
N GLU A 317 -5.18 -8.82 -11.20
CA GLU A 317 -6.13 -9.91 -11.03
C GLU A 317 -6.77 -9.95 -9.63
N GLU A 318 -5.97 -9.69 -8.59
CA GLU A 318 -6.47 -9.60 -7.21
C GLU A 318 -7.42 -8.40 -7.07
N ILE A 319 -7.02 -7.24 -7.58
CA ILE A 319 -7.82 -6.02 -7.51
C ILE A 319 -9.15 -6.19 -8.23
N ILE A 320 -9.13 -6.72 -9.46
CA ILE A 320 -10.36 -6.96 -10.25
C ILE A 320 -11.26 -7.97 -9.54
N PHE A 321 -10.70 -9.02 -8.96
CA PHE A 321 -11.46 -9.98 -8.17
C PHE A 321 -12.17 -9.34 -6.98
N GLU A 322 -11.49 -8.48 -6.21
CA GLU A 322 -12.11 -7.76 -5.09
C GLU A 322 -13.22 -6.81 -5.55
N ILE A 323 -13.06 -6.15 -6.70
CA ILE A 323 -14.12 -5.30 -7.29
C ILE A 323 -15.35 -6.14 -7.67
N LEU A 324 -15.14 -7.30 -8.27
CA LEU A 324 -16.23 -8.19 -8.69
C LEU A 324 -16.98 -8.78 -7.49
N LEU A 325 -16.27 -9.13 -6.41
CA LEU A 325 -16.88 -9.56 -5.16
C LEU A 325 -17.76 -8.46 -4.54
N ALA A 326 -17.24 -7.24 -4.48
CA ALA A 326 -17.99 -6.11 -3.95
C ALA A 326 -19.21 -5.78 -4.82
N LYS A 327 -19.08 -5.83 -6.15
CA LYS A 327 -20.20 -5.65 -7.06
C LYS A 327 -21.30 -6.68 -6.81
N GLN A 328 -20.94 -7.96 -6.72
CA GLN A 328 -21.89 -9.03 -6.44
C GLN A 328 -22.59 -8.84 -5.08
N MET A 329 -21.85 -8.41 -4.07
CA MET A 329 -22.44 -8.07 -2.77
C MET A 329 -23.53 -7.01 -2.91
N PHE A 330 -23.28 -5.92 -3.66
CA PHE A 330 -24.28 -4.88 -3.93
C PHE A 330 -25.46 -5.33 -4.82
N GLU A 331 -25.33 -6.41 -5.56
CA GLU A 331 -26.38 -7.02 -6.35
C GLU A 331 -27.24 -8.00 -5.53
N GLY A 332 -26.61 -8.69 -4.57
CA GLY A 332 -27.27 -9.70 -3.74
C GLY A 332 -27.85 -9.18 -2.42
N VAL A 333 -27.46 -7.98 -1.97
CA VAL A 333 -27.89 -7.41 -0.70
C VAL A 333 -28.44 -6.00 -0.89
N HIS A 334 -29.65 -5.74 -0.40
CA HIS A 334 -30.24 -4.40 -0.43
C HIS A 334 -29.55 -3.50 0.61
N ILE A 335 -28.70 -2.58 0.16
CA ILE A 335 -27.93 -1.65 0.98
C ILE A 335 -28.51 -0.24 0.79
N ASP A 336 -28.92 0.40 1.89
CA ASP A 336 -29.46 1.76 1.92
C ASP A 336 -28.45 2.80 2.46
N SER A 337 -27.42 2.35 3.17
CA SER A 337 -26.36 3.19 3.67
C SER A 337 -25.06 2.40 3.88
N VAL A 338 -23.93 3.08 3.80
CA VAL A 338 -22.60 2.51 4.03
C VAL A 338 -21.92 3.26 5.17
N VAL A 339 -21.27 2.54 6.07
CA VAL A 339 -20.45 3.13 7.13
C VAL A 339 -19.03 2.61 7.02
N VAL A 340 -18.07 3.54 6.97
CA VAL A 340 -16.64 3.25 6.89
C VAL A 340 -15.89 3.96 8.02
N LEU A 341 -14.77 3.36 8.47
CA LEU A 341 -13.88 3.96 9.47
C LEU A 341 -12.70 4.69 8.82
N SER A 342 -12.47 4.44 7.54
CA SER A 342 -11.34 4.96 6.79
C SER A 342 -11.67 4.99 5.31
N GLU A 343 -11.07 5.94 4.59
CA GLU A 343 -11.13 5.99 3.12
C GLU A 343 -9.88 5.41 2.46
N ILE A 344 -8.96 4.85 3.24
CA ILE A 344 -7.60 4.58 2.77
C ILE A 344 -7.47 3.16 2.21
N GLY A 345 -8.15 2.19 2.83
CA GLY A 345 -8.01 0.78 2.45
C GLY A 345 -8.63 0.44 1.10
N MET A 346 -8.06 -0.54 0.40
CA MET A 346 -8.56 -0.98 -0.91
C MET A 346 -10.04 -1.42 -0.85
N THR A 347 -10.44 -2.19 0.17
CA THR A 347 -11.83 -2.64 0.33
C THR A 347 -12.76 -1.46 0.50
N GLU A 348 -12.42 -0.53 1.40
CA GLU A 348 -13.19 0.68 1.67
C GLU A 348 -13.32 1.54 0.41
N GLN A 349 -12.23 1.75 -0.31
CA GLN A 349 -12.23 2.52 -1.56
C GLN A 349 -13.10 1.88 -2.66
N ILE A 350 -13.07 0.57 -2.81
CA ILE A 350 -13.95 -0.15 -3.77
C ILE A 350 -15.41 0.07 -3.39
N ILE A 351 -15.76 -0.13 -2.12
CA ILE A 351 -17.13 0.02 -1.63
C ILE A 351 -17.61 1.46 -1.78
N ILE A 352 -16.79 2.46 -1.42
CA ILE A 352 -17.10 3.89 -1.57
C ILE A 352 -17.41 4.23 -3.04
N GLN A 353 -16.57 3.79 -3.97
CA GLN A 353 -16.77 4.06 -5.38
C GLN A 353 -18.05 3.40 -5.93
N LEU A 354 -18.33 2.15 -5.57
CA LEU A 354 -19.54 1.43 -5.97
C LEU A 354 -20.81 2.02 -5.32
N ALA A 355 -20.75 2.43 -4.05
CA ALA A 355 -21.86 3.09 -3.37
C ALA A 355 -22.21 4.44 -4.01
N ASN A 356 -21.18 5.24 -4.35
CA ASN A 356 -21.37 6.51 -5.05
C ASN A 356 -22.04 6.34 -6.43
N GLN A 357 -21.67 5.30 -7.20
CA GLN A 357 -22.33 4.98 -8.47
C GLN A 357 -23.82 4.68 -8.29
N LYS A 358 -24.18 4.06 -7.19
CA LYS A 358 -25.56 3.71 -6.83
C LYS A 358 -26.29 4.82 -6.04
N LYS A 359 -25.63 5.96 -5.78
CA LYS A 359 -26.14 7.07 -4.96
C LYS A 359 -26.54 6.64 -3.55
N ILE A 360 -25.85 5.66 -2.99
CA ILE A 360 -26.04 5.20 -1.62
C ILE A 360 -25.25 6.13 -0.68
N PRO A 361 -25.87 6.69 0.38
CA PRO A 361 -25.20 7.57 1.32
C PRO A 361 -24.09 6.85 2.09
N ILE A 362 -22.98 7.56 2.32
CA ILE A 362 -21.80 7.05 3.00
C ILE A 362 -21.54 7.89 4.25
N LEU A 363 -21.42 7.23 5.38
CA LEU A 363 -21.04 7.85 6.67
C LEU A 363 -19.61 7.46 7.03
N HIS A 364 -18.78 8.46 7.25
CA HIS A 364 -17.42 8.29 7.76
C HIS A 364 -17.43 8.51 9.27
N LEU A 365 -17.02 7.49 10.05
CA LEU A 365 -16.82 7.60 11.49
C LEU A 365 -15.33 7.86 11.75
N GLN A 366 -15.03 9.05 12.28
CA GLN A 366 -13.69 9.46 12.70
C GLN A 366 -13.47 9.22 14.19
#